data_bc4fb3776713f3af92785959aa02e8db
#
_entry.id   bc4fb3776713f3af92785959aa02e8db
#
_cell.length_a   1.000
_cell.length_b   1.000
_cell.length_c   1.000
_cell.angle_alpha   90.00
_cell.angle_beta   90.00
_cell.angle_gamma   90.00
#
_symmetry.space_group_name_H-M   'P 1'
#
loop_
_entity.id
_entity.type
_entity.pdbx_description
1 polymer ?
#
loop_
_entity_poly.entity_id
_entity_poly.type
_entity_poly.pdbx_seq_one_letter_code
_entity_poly.pdbx_strand_id
1 'polypeptide(L)'
;MYNVHKTFAGLLDTWADFASIDEQTSQLARTVVLDLADWWCRIAEPLDDETFDRILVSEFGGMCESFAELYARTGEERYHVMADRFKDHAIFDQLAQGEDVLTGMHANTQIPKCLDGNVWARFATMNRPTPPLTPSGIPWYITVP
;
A
#
# COMPACT_ATOMS: atom_id res chain seq x y z
N MET A 1 -9.75 7.59 -7.72
CA MET A 1 -8.84 6.60 -7.08
C MET A 1 -9.59 5.53 -6.30
N TYR A 2 -10.61 5.85 -5.51
CA TYR A 2 -11.31 4.89 -4.65
C TYR A 2 -11.83 3.63 -5.40
N ASN A 3 -12.53 3.81 -6.52
CA ASN A 3 -13.03 2.68 -7.31
C ASN A 3 -11.90 1.81 -7.87
N VAL A 4 -10.80 2.43 -8.29
CA VAL A 4 -9.61 1.73 -8.80
C VAL A 4 -9.00 0.87 -7.69
N HIS A 5 -8.81 1.46 -6.49
CA HIS A 5 -8.35 0.71 -5.32
C HIS A 5 -9.24 -0.50 -5.02
N LYS A 6 -10.57 -0.33 -5.00
CA LYS A 6 -11.49 -1.46 -4.74
C LYS A 6 -11.38 -2.57 -5.79
N THR A 7 -11.11 -2.22 -7.04
CA THR A 7 -10.86 -3.18 -8.10
C THR A 7 -9.55 -3.96 -7.85
N PHE A 8 -8.48 -3.26 -7.49
CA PHE A 8 -7.21 -3.91 -7.11
C PHE A 8 -7.39 -4.86 -5.94
N ALA A 9 -7.98 -4.38 -4.84
CA ALA A 9 -8.20 -5.20 -3.65
C ALA A 9 -9.01 -6.47 -3.97
N GLY A 10 -10.14 -6.33 -4.67
CA GLY A 10 -10.97 -7.47 -5.03
C GLY A 10 -10.26 -8.47 -5.95
N LEU A 11 -9.42 -8.02 -6.87
CA LEU A 11 -8.63 -8.91 -7.73
C LEU A 11 -7.51 -9.61 -6.95
N LEU A 12 -6.84 -8.91 -6.04
CA LEU A 12 -5.80 -9.48 -5.17
C LEU A 12 -6.39 -10.53 -4.24
N ASP A 13 -7.53 -10.26 -3.61
CA ASP A 13 -8.26 -11.23 -2.78
C ASP A 13 -8.69 -12.44 -3.61
N THR A 14 -9.26 -12.21 -4.80
CA THR A 14 -9.65 -13.31 -5.69
C THR A 14 -8.46 -14.16 -6.11
N TRP A 15 -7.33 -13.55 -6.42
CA TRP A 15 -6.10 -14.29 -6.72
C TRP A 15 -5.67 -15.19 -5.55
N ALA A 16 -5.74 -14.68 -4.32
CA ALA A 16 -5.35 -15.44 -3.13
C ALA A 16 -6.36 -16.54 -2.78
N ASP A 17 -7.61 -16.16 -2.62
CA ASP A 17 -8.64 -17.01 -2.02
C ASP A 17 -9.07 -18.16 -2.94
N PHE A 18 -9.03 -17.92 -4.25
CA PHE A 18 -9.38 -18.93 -5.24
C PHE A 18 -8.23 -19.85 -5.65
N ALA A 19 -7.01 -19.61 -5.19
CA ALA A 19 -5.85 -20.41 -5.57
C ALA A 19 -6.01 -21.93 -5.28
N SER A 20 -6.76 -22.28 -4.22
CA SER A 20 -7.04 -23.66 -3.84
C SER A 20 -8.46 -24.15 -4.18
N ILE A 21 -9.33 -23.26 -4.65
CA ILE A 21 -10.77 -23.53 -4.91
C ILE A 21 -11.02 -23.67 -6.41
N ASP A 22 -10.54 -22.69 -7.17
CA ASP A 22 -10.66 -22.63 -8.64
C ASP A 22 -9.44 -21.90 -9.20
N GLU A 23 -8.44 -22.70 -9.61
CA GLU A 23 -7.17 -22.18 -10.13
C GLU A 23 -7.38 -21.31 -11.39
N GLN A 24 -8.37 -21.61 -12.23
CA GLN A 24 -8.64 -20.81 -13.43
C GLN A 24 -9.07 -19.39 -13.08
N THR A 25 -9.98 -19.25 -12.12
CA THR A 25 -10.43 -17.94 -11.61
C THR A 25 -9.28 -17.20 -10.94
N SER A 26 -8.47 -17.87 -10.13
CA SER A 26 -7.29 -17.28 -9.48
C SER A 26 -6.29 -16.75 -10.53
N GLN A 27 -5.96 -17.51 -11.55
CA GLN A 27 -5.02 -17.10 -12.60
C GLN A 27 -5.57 -15.97 -13.47
N LEU A 28 -6.88 -15.94 -13.72
CA LEU A 28 -7.52 -14.85 -14.43
C LEU A 28 -7.42 -13.54 -13.60
N ALA A 29 -7.75 -13.60 -12.32
CA ALA A 29 -7.64 -12.45 -11.42
C ALA A 29 -6.20 -11.92 -11.33
N ARG A 30 -5.22 -12.84 -11.23
CA ARG A 30 -3.78 -12.51 -11.29
C ARG A 30 -3.43 -11.77 -12.59
N THR A 31 -3.83 -12.29 -13.73
CA THR A 31 -3.52 -11.68 -15.02
C THR A 31 -4.11 -10.27 -15.10
N VAL A 32 -5.36 -10.12 -14.74
CA VAL A 32 -6.07 -8.82 -14.82
C VAL A 32 -5.46 -7.79 -13.87
N VAL A 33 -5.11 -8.17 -12.63
CA VAL A 33 -4.53 -7.20 -11.69
C VAL A 33 -3.12 -6.77 -12.10
N LEU A 34 -2.32 -7.67 -12.66
CA LEU A 34 -1.00 -7.33 -13.16
C LEU A 34 -1.06 -6.41 -14.38
N ASP A 35 -1.93 -6.70 -15.35
CA ASP A 35 -2.14 -5.84 -16.52
C ASP A 35 -2.63 -4.43 -16.11
N LEU A 36 -3.52 -4.37 -15.12
CA LEU A 36 -4.03 -3.11 -14.58
C LEU A 36 -2.93 -2.33 -13.84
N ALA A 37 -2.08 -3.01 -13.06
CA ALA A 37 -0.95 -2.40 -12.38
C ALA A 37 0.08 -1.87 -13.37
N ASP A 38 0.39 -2.61 -14.41
CA ASP A 38 1.29 -2.19 -15.47
C ASP A 38 0.76 -0.99 -16.26
N TRP A 39 -0.53 -0.98 -16.54
CA TRP A 39 -1.19 0.17 -17.15
C TRP A 39 -1.07 1.40 -16.25
N TRP A 40 -1.30 1.24 -14.94
CA TRP A 40 -1.19 2.34 -13.99
C TRP A 40 0.25 2.86 -13.89
N CYS A 41 1.24 1.99 -13.76
CA CYS A 41 2.65 2.37 -13.72
C CYS A 41 3.04 3.20 -14.95
N ARG A 42 2.66 2.76 -16.16
CA ARG A 42 2.93 3.52 -17.40
C ARG A 42 2.37 4.94 -17.41
N ILE A 43 1.25 5.17 -16.72
CA ILE A 43 0.64 6.51 -16.62
C ILE A 43 1.32 7.33 -15.52
N ALA A 44 1.63 6.71 -14.39
CA ALA A 44 2.10 7.38 -13.20
C ALA A 44 3.61 7.65 -13.18
N GLU A 45 4.43 6.74 -13.73
CA GLU A 45 5.89 6.88 -13.75
C GLU A 45 6.41 8.18 -14.38
N PRO A 46 5.85 8.68 -15.50
CA PRO A 46 6.32 9.93 -16.09
C PRO A 46 5.87 11.20 -15.36
N LEU A 47 4.98 11.08 -14.37
CA LEU A 47 4.52 12.24 -13.58
C LEU A 47 5.59 12.62 -12.56
N ASP A 48 5.87 13.92 -12.43
CA ASP A 48 6.67 14.42 -11.31
C ASP A 48 5.92 14.30 -9.98
N ASP A 49 6.65 14.35 -8.88
CA ASP A 49 6.09 14.12 -7.55
C ASP A 49 5.08 15.21 -7.18
N GLU A 50 5.31 16.47 -7.56
CA GLU A 50 4.36 17.57 -7.32
C GLU A 50 3.00 17.30 -7.99
N THR A 51 3.03 16.83 -9.23
CA THR A 51 1.80 16.49 -9.97
C THR A 51 1.11 15.28 -9.36
N PHE A 52 1.88 14.28 -8.94
CA PHE A 52 1.36 13.08 -8.30
C PHE A 52 0.70 13.42 -6.96
N ASP A 53 1.34 14.22 -6.11
CA ASP A 53 0.80 14.67 -4.82
C ASP A 53 -0.50 15.46 -4.99
N ARG A 54 -0.58 16.32 -5.99
CA ARG A 54 -1.84 17.05 -6.31
C ARG A 54 -2.99 16.10 -6.68
N ILE A 55 -2.71 15.00 -7.36
CA ILE A 55 -3.71 13.96 -7.64
C ILE A 55 -4.16 13.30 -6.34
N LEU A 56 -3.23 13.01 -5.44
CA LEU A 56 -3.49 12.36 -4.17
C LEU A 56 -4.31 13.22 -3.21
N VAL A 57 -4.13 14.54 -3.21
CA VAL A 57 -4.93 15.47 -2.38
C VAL A 57 -6.44 15.26 -2.60
N SER A 58 -6.85 14.95 -3.82
CA SER A 58 -8.26 14.71 -4.12
C SER A 58 -8.75 13.37 -3.56
N GLU A 59 -7.92 12.33 -3.57
CA GLU A 59 -8.34 10.99 -3.15
C GLU A 59 -7.14 10.03 -3.06
N PHE A 60 -6.67 9.73 -1.86
CA PHE A 60 -5.59 8.76 -1.65
C PHE A 60 -6.03 7.31 -1.91
N GLY A 61 -7.17 6.89 -1.37
CA GLY A 61 -7.59 5.49 -1.41
C GLY A 61 -6.59 4.57 -0.71
N GLY A 62 -6.68 3.26 -0.92
CA GLY A 62 -5.76 2.23 -0.40
C GLY A 62 -4.80 1.68 -1.46
N MET A 63 -4.33 2.53 -2.39
CA MET A 63 -3.44 2.08 -3.47
C MET A 63 -2.04 1.73 -2.98
N CYS A 64 -1.56 2.37 -1.90
CA CYS A 64 -0.30 2.01 -1.25
C CYS A 64 -0.31 0.54 -0.83
N GLU A 65 -1.35 0.08 -0.14
CA GLU A 65 -1.54 -1.32 0.25
C GLU A 65 -1.54 -2.25 -0.95
N SER A 66 -2.33 -1.94 -1.98
CA SER A 66 -2.46 -2.77 -3.17
C SER A 66 -1.13 -2.95 -3.91
N PHE A 67 -0.35 -1.90 -4.07
CA PHE A 67 0.97 -1.98 -4.71
C PHE A 67 2.01 -2.65 -3.81
N ALA A 68 1.95 -2.46 -2.49
CA ALA A 68 2.81 -3.18 -1.56
C ALA A 68 2.54 -4.70 -1.60
N GLU A 69 1.29 -5.10 -1.72
CA GLU A 69 0.92 -6.51 -1.87
C GLU A 69 1.36 -7.08 -3.22
N LEU A 70 1.22 -6.33 -4.31
CA LEU A 70 1.77 -6.72 -5.61
C LEU A 70 3.28 -6.94 -5.55
N TYR A 71 4.00 -6.03 -4.91
CA TYR A 71 5.45 -6.21 -4.68
C TYR A 71 5.74 -7.49 -3.90
N ALA A 72 5.03 -7.74 -2.80
CA ALA A 72 5.23 -8.94 -2.00
C ALA A 72 5.01 -10.25 -2.77
N ARG A 73 4.06 -10.26 -3.70
CA ARG A 73 3.72 -11.43 -4.50
C ARG A 73 4.60 -11.64 -5.72
N THR A 74 5.15 -10.57 -6.28
CA THR A 74 5.86 -10.61 -7.57
C THR A 74 7.35 -10.35 -7.45
N GLY A 75 7.79 -9.58 -6.44
CA GLY A 75 9.16 -9.07 -6.32
C GLY A 75 9.51 -7.96 -7.30
N GLU A 76 8.54 -7.43 -8.05
CA GLU A 76 8.75 -6.37 -9.05
C GLU A 76 8.96 -5.00 -8.38
N GLU A 77 10.19 -4.50 -8.40
CA GLU A 77 10.60 -3.27 -7.71
C GLU A 77 9.75 -2.04 -8.08
N ARG A 78 9.26 -1.96 -9.31
CA ARG A 78 8.38 -0.86 -9.73
C ARG A 78 7.09 -0.76 -8.90
N TYR A 79 6.58 -1.88 -8.39
CA TYR A 79 5.41 -1.87 -7.51
C TYR A 79 5.75 -1.35 -6.11
N HIS A 80 6.96 -1.63 -5.62
CA HIS A 80 7.46 -1.03 -4.39
C HIS A 80 7.57 0.49 -4.50
N VAL A 81 8.19 0.98 -5.57
CA VAL A 81 8.30 2.42 -5.86
C VAL A 81 6.90 3.05 -5.95
N MET A 82 5.96 2.39 -6.62
CA MET A 82 4.60 2.90 -6.75
C MET A 82 3.86 2.92 -5.41
N ALA A 83 4.05 1.90 -4.56
CA ALA A 83 3.48 1.88 -3.22
C ALA A 83 3.98 3.06 -2.38
N ASP A 84 5.27 3.39 -2.45
CA ASP A 84 5.84 4.53 -1.73
C ASP A 84 5.27 5.86 -2.24
N ARG A 85 5.12 6.03 -3.54
CA ARG A 85 4.48 7.23 -4.13
C ARG A 85 3.02 7.41 -3.72
N PHE A 86 2.30 6.33 -3.40
CA PHE A 86 0.93 6.41 -2.88
C PHE A 86 0.85 6.64 -1.37
N LYS A 87 1.97 6.61 -0.65
CA LYS A 87 2.01 6.88 0.77
C LYS A 87 1.78 8.36 1.04
N ASP A 88 0.94 8.66 2.02
CA ASP A 88 0.74 10.05 2.46
C ASP A 88 1.89 10.49 3.38
N HIS A 89 3.02 10.87 2.78
CA HIS A 89 4.22 11.29 3.49
C HIS A 89 3.96 12.48 4.42
N ALA A 90 3.05 13.39 4.05
CA ALA A 90 2.72 14.54 4.88
C ALA A 90 2.09 14.17 6.22
N ILE A 91 1.39 13.03 6.28
CA ILE A 91 0.82 12.49 7.52
C ILE A 91 1.80 11.54 8.20
N PHE A 92 2.33 10.57 7.48
CA PHE A 92 3.13 9.50 8.08
C PHE A 92 4.45 10.00 8.66
N ASP A 93 5.12 10.95 8.00
CA ASP A 93 6.42 11.45 8.45
C ASP A 93 6.28 12.27 9.74
N GLN A 94 5.16 12.98 9.92
CA GLN A 94 4.87 13.71 11.15
C GLN A 94 4.44 12.76 12.28
N LEU A 95 3.57 11.78 11.99
CA LEU A 95 3.20 10.75 12.98
C LEU A 95 4.42 9.96 13.47
N ALA A 96 5.37 9.66 12.58
CA ALA A 96 6.62 8.98 12.93
C ALA A 96 7.52 9.82 13.86
N GLN A 97 7.34 11.14 13.87
CA GLN A 97 8.00 12.07 14.80
C GLN A 97 7.23 12.26 16.11
N GLY A 98 6.07 11.60 16.26
CA GLY A 98 5.20 11.72 17.43
C GLY A 98 4.29 12.94 17.42
N GLU A 99 4.12 13.60 16.27
CA GLU A 99 3.25 14.76 16.12
C GLU A 99 1.81 14.34 15.85
N ASP A 100 0.85 14.92 16.56
CA ASP A 100 -0.58 14.72 16.30
C ASP A 100 -1.05 15.59 15.14
N VAL A 101 -1.11 14.99 13.97
CA VAL A 101 -1.62 15.63 12.74
C VAL A 101 -3.02 15.15 12.36
N LEU A 102 -3.64 14.27 13.16
CA LEU A 102 -4.95 13.68 12.87
C LEU A 102 -6.11 14.48 13.49
N THR A 103 -5.82 15.37 14.45
CA THR A 103 -6.86 16.17 15.12
C THR A 103 -7.64 17.01 14.11
N GLY A 104 -8.97 16.83 14.10
CA GLY A 104 -9.89 17.52 13.19
C GLY A 104 -10.02 16.88 11.80
N MET A 105 -9.26 15.83 11.49
CA MET A 105 -9.39 15.10 10.22
C MET A 105 -10.50 14.05 10.28
N HIS A 106 -11.06 13.73 9.11
CA HIS A 106 -12.12 12.74 8.99
C HIS A 106 -11.58 11.31 9.08
N ALA A 107 -12.02 10.57 10.10
CA ALA A 107 -11.49 9.22 10.40
C ALA A 107 -11.55 8.25 9.20
N ASN A 108 -12.66 8.22 8.46
CA ASN A 108 -12.79 7.33 7.29
C ASN A 108 -11.78 7.60 6.18
N THR A 109 -11.20 8.81 6.15
CA THR A 109 -10.14 9.15 5.19
C THR A 109 -8.77 8.77 5.74
N GLN A 110 -8.54 8.88 7.04
CA GLN A 110 -7.22 8.70 7.64
C GLN A 110 -6.95 7.24 8.05
N ILE A 111 -7.96 6.51 8.56
CA ILE A 111 -7.78 5.12 8.98
C ILE A 111 -7.26 4.22 7.84
N PRO A 112 -7.82 4.26 6.61
CA PRO A 112 -7.28 3.48 5.50
C PRO A 112 -5.81 3.80 5.22
N LYS A 113 -5.41 5.08 5.24
CA LYS A 113 -4.01 5.47 5.06
C LYS A 113 -3.09 4.86 6.12
N CYS A 114 -3.53 4.84 7.40
CA CYS A 114 -2.74 4.22 8.47
C CYS A 114 -2.60 2.70 8.28
N LEU A 115 -3.61 2.02 7.75
CA LEU A 115 -3.53 0.60 7.39
C LEU A 115 -2.54 0.39 6.24
N ASP A 116 -2.61 1.22 5.20
CA ASP A 116 -1.68 1.23 4.06
C ASP A 116 -0.22 1.36 4.52
N GLY A 117 0.05 2.29 5.45
CA GLY A 117 1.37 2.50 6.02
C GLY A 117 1.91 1.27 6.78
N ASN A 118 1.06 0.56 7.51
CA ASN A 118 1.43 -0.67 8.21
C ASN A 118 1.77 -1.81 7.22
N VAL A 119 0.97 -1.98 6.18
CA VAL A 119 1.22 -2.99 5.14
C VAL A 119 2.52 -2.66 4.41
N TRP A 120 2.72 -1.41 4.00
CA TRP A 120 3.97 -0.97 3.38
C TRP A 120 5.19 -1.22 4.29
N ALA A 121 5.11 -0.88 5.58
CA ALA A 121 6.20 -1.10 6.54
C ALA A 121 6.53 -2.58 6.70
N ARG A 122 5.55 -3.46 6.70
CA ARG A 122 5.76 -4.92 6.75
C ARG A 122 6.53 -5.39 5.52
N PHE A 123 6.17 -4.96 4.32
CA PHE A 123 6.82 -5.37 3.09
C PHE A 123 8.20 -4.73 2.89
N ALA A 124 8.38 -3.47 3.26
CA ALA A 124 9.68 -2.81 3.24
C ALA A 124 10.70 -3.50 4.17
N THR A 125 10.23 -4.20 5.21
CA THR A 125 11.08 -4.94 6.16
C THR A 125 11.28 -6.40 5.79
N MET A 126 10.51 -6.98 4.87
CA MET A 126 10.67 -8.38 4.48
C MET A 126 12.02 -8.72 3.83
N ASN A 127 12.69 -7.73 3.24
CA ASN A 127 14.04 -7.85 2.68
C ASN A 127 15.15 -7.34 3.61
N ARG A 128 14.83 -6.93 4.85
CA ARG A 128 15.82 -6.57 5.86
C ARG A 128 15.88 -7.67 6.92
N PRO A 129 17.06 -7.96 7.48
CA PRO A 129 17.13 -8.82 8.67
C PRO A 129 16.20 -8.23 9.73
N THR A 130 15.33 -9.06 10.28
CA THR A 130 14.34 -8.69 11.31
C THR A 130 15.03 -7.85 12.38
N PRO A 131 14.61 -6.60 12.64
CA PRO A 131 15.15 -5.84 13.74
C PRO A 131 14.87 -6.57 15.04
N PRO A 132 15.76 -6.50 16.02
CA PRO A 132 15.58 -7.18 17.30
C PRO A 132 14.25 -6.73 17.91
N LEU A 133 13.48 -7.70 18.40
CA LEU A 133 12.26 -7.42 19.15
C LEU A 133 12.59 -6.55 20.36
N THR A 134 11.71 -5.62 20.71
CA THR A 134 11.81 -4.93 22.00
C THR A 134 11.74 -5.96 23.12
N PRO A 135 12.19 -5.66 24.36
CA PRO A 135 12.07 -6.56 25.50
C PRO A 135 10.64 -7.06 25.77
N SER A 136 9.62 -6.36 25.28
CA SER A 136 8.21 -6.74 25.32
C SER A 136 7.79 -7.70 24.20
N GLY A 137 8.68 -8.06 23.26
CA GLY A 137 8.35 -8.91 22.11
C GLY A 137 7.55 -8.23 21.01
N ILE A 138 7.26 -6.94 21.15
CA ILE A 138 6.48 -6.16 20.19
C ILE A 138 7.45 -5.44 19.24
N PRO A 139 7.27 -5.52 17.91
CA PRO A 139 8.08 -4.74 16.99
C PRO A 139 7.95 -3.25 17.29
N TRP A 140 9.07 -2.51 17.28
CA TRP A 140 9.15 -1.10 17.65
C TRP A 140 8.17 -0.17 16.90
N TYR A 141 7.73 -0.55 15.72
CA TYR A 141 6.77 0.21 14.91
C TYR A 141 5.29 0.03 15.34
N ILE A 142 5.01 -0.83 16.33
CA ILE A 142 3.67 -1.02 16.90
C ILE A 142 3.55 -0.32 18.27
N THR A 143 4.63 0.16 18.84
CA THR A 143 4.58 0.98 20.07
C THR A 143 4.15 2.40 19.71
N VAL A 144 2.85 2.60 19.67
CA VAL A 144 2.27 3.95 19.78
C VAL A 144 2.29 4.28 21.28
N PRO A 145 2.75 5.47 21.68
CA PRO A 145 2.75 5.89 23.08
C PRO A 145 1.33 5.98 23.63
#